data_369e30db9f1d376b9140b827268e5762
#
_entry.id   369e30db9f1d376b9140b827268e5762
#
_cell.length_a   1.000
_cell.length_b   1.000
_cell.length_c   1.000
_cell.angle_alpha   90.00
_cell.angle_beta   90.00
_cell.angle_gamma   90.00
#
_symmetry.space_group_name_H-M   'P 1'
#
loop_
_entity.id
_entity.type
_entity.pdbx_description
1 polymer ?
#
loop_
_entity_poly.entity_id
_entity_poly.type
_entity_poly.pdbx_seq_one_letter_code
_entity_poly.pdbx_strand_id
1 'polypeptide(L)'
;MPIAEPYLMSMADGQGDAAEATLDMASLLLSAYELGDWINQSAEVAEYTYWKTAVSQNEEAALRQREFGKAKELFAECQRFGRFHPDYHEAKDKMKAAEKRLDEVECVKRFKLAEQAVDEMLHEVAVIIAESVSDTIKVPSNEKGSGSGCGGGGSCSCGSGGCG
;
A
#
# COMPACT_ATOMS: atom_id res chain seq x y z
N MET A 1 -12.61 77.02 -39.08
CA MET A 1 -13.16 77.01 -37.73
C MET A 1 -13.21 75.53 -37.27
N PRO A 2 -12.36 75.11 -36.38
CA PRO A 2 -12.25 73.71 -35.97
C PRO A 2 -13.22 73.46 -34.83
N ILE A 3 -13.79 72.28 -34.85
CA ILE A 3 -14.60 71.73 -33.78
C ILE A 3 -13.86 70.57 -33.14
N ALA A 4 -13.73 70.73 -31.83
CA ALA A 4 -12.98 69.81 -30.98
C ALA A 4 -13.64 68.45 -30.85
N GLU A 5 -12.82 67.46 -30.95
CA GLU A 5 -13.10 66.05 -30.60
C GLU A 5 -13.19 65.90 -29.10
N PRO A 6 -14.17 65.20 -28.51
CA PRO A 6 -14.09 64.70 -27.16
C PRO A 6 -13.53 63.29 -27.15
N TYR A 7 -12.46 63.17 -26.50
CA TYR A 7 -11.75 61.95 -26.16
C TYR A 7 -12.59 61.08 -25.23
N LEU A 8 -13.21 60.03 -25.78
CA LEU A 8 -13.85 58.99 -24.99
C LEU A 8 -12.81 57.91 -24.67
N MET A 9 -12.24 58.04 -23.49
CA MET A 9 -11.53 56.97 -22.84
C MET A 9 -12.51 55.86 -22.51
N SER A 10 -12.50 54.80 -23.31
CA SER A 10 -13.08 53.51 -22.94
C SER A 10 -12.14 52.83 -21.95
N MET A 11 -12.44 52.95 -20.69
CA MET A 11 -11.92 52.08 -19.66
C MET A 11 -12.54 50.69 -19.91
N ALA A 12 -11.84 49.84 -20.65
CA ALA A 12 -12.12 48.43 -20.67
C ALA A 12 -11.62 47.85 -19.35
N ASP A 13 -12.54 47.75 -18.41
CA ASP A 13 -12.38 46.94 -17.22
C ASP A 13 -12.14 45.47 -17.65
N GLY A 14 -10.88 45.15 -17.78
CA GLY A 14 -10.43 43.77 -17.87
C GLY A 14 -10.59 43.09 -16.51
N GLN A 15 -11.80 42.83 -16.12
CA GLN A 15 -12.08 41.82 -15.10
C GLN A 15 -11.77 40.48 -15.75
N GLY A 16 -10.50 40.08 -15.64
CA GLY A 16 -10.10 38.71 -15.79
C GLY A 16 -10.82 37.93 -14.72
N ASP A 17 -11.87 37.26 -15.14
CA ASP A 17 -12.60 36.27 -14.39
C ASP A 17 -11.61 35.09 -14.15
N ALA A 18 -10.74 35.29 -13.17
CA ALA A 18 -10.08 34.16 -12.52
C ALA A 18 -11.19 33.49 -11.70
N ALA A 19 -12.09 32.77 -12.40
CA ALA A 19 -12.90 31.78 -11.76
C ALA A 19 -11.90 30.88 -11.02
N GLU A 20 -11.72 31.14 -9.73
CA GLU A 20 -11.09 30.19 -8.82
C GLU A 20 -11.80 28.87 -9.09
N ALA A 21 -11.11 27.98 -9.78
CA ALA A 21 -11.60 26.62 -10.02
C ALA A 21 -11.71 25.97 -8.65
N THR A 22 -12.84 26.22 -8.00
CA THR A 22 -13.17 25.57 -6.75
C THR A 22 -13.12 24.09 -7.04
N LEU A 23 -12.20 23.39 -6.36
CA LEU A 23 -12.04 21.95 -6.50
C LEU A 23 -13.41 21.31 -6.28
N ASP A 24 -14.01 20.79 -7.35
CA ASP A 24 -15.22 20.00 -7.23
C ASP A 24 -14.86 18.61 -6.66
N MET A 25 -15.06 18.49 -5.36
CA MET A 25 -14.79 17.25 -4.64
C MET A 25 -15.57 16.05 -5.22
N ALA A 26 -16.76 16.31 -5.77
CA ALA A 26 -17.56 15.25 -6.39
C ALA A 26 -16.89 14.73 -7.67
N SER A 27 -16.38 15.62 -8.52
CA SER A 27 -15.62 15.25 -9.72
C SER A 27 -14.34 14.50 -9.36
N LEU A 28 -13.62 14.93 -8.32
CA LEU A 28 -12.43 14.25 -7.86
C LEU A 28 -12.73 12.80 -7.40
N LEU A 29 -13.80 12.62 -6.63
CA LEU A 29 -14.22 11.29 -6.18
C LEU A 29 -14.66 10.41 -7.35
N LEU A 30 -15.38 10.95 -8.33
CA LEU A 30 -15.75 10.22 -9.54
C LEU A 30 -14.51 9.73 -10.29
N SER A 31 -13.52 10.58 -10.52
CA SER A 31 -12.26 10.20 -11.17
C SER A 31 -11.48 9.13 -10.38
N ALA A 32 -11.54 9.19 -9.05
CA ALA A 32 -10.93 8.16 -8.20
C ALA A 32 -11.64 6.80 -8.34
N TYR A 33 -12.98 6.78 -8.44
CA TYR A 33 -13.72 5.56 -8.72
C TYR A 33 -13.42 5.00 -10.12
N GLU A 34 -13.38 5.85 -11.14
CA GLU A 34 -13.01 5.44 -12.50
C GLU A 34 -11.60 4.83 -12.55
N LEU A 35 -10.64 5.44 -11.86
CA LEU A 35 -9.30 4.86 -11.73
C LEU A 35 -9.34 3.49 -11.05
N GLY A 36 -10.12 3.33 -9.98
CA GLY A 36 -10.31 2.04 -9.32
C GLY A 36 -10.91 0.99 -10.25
N ASP A 37 -11.87 1.37 -11.09
CA ASP A 37 -12.47 0.47 -12.08
C ASP A 37 -11.48 0.06 -13.17
N TRP A 38 -10.63 0.96 -13.63
CA TRP A 38 -9.56 0.62 -14.60
C TRP A 38 -8.53 -0.33 -13.99
N ILE A 39 -8.11 -0.10 -12.74
CA ILE A 39 -7.23 -1.00 -12.00
C ILE A 39 -7.85 -2.40 -11.89
N ASN A 40 -9.13 -2.48 -11.52
CA ASN A 40 -9.86 -3.75 -11.40
C ASN A 40 -9.99 -4.51 -12.73
N GLN A 41 -9.92 -3.82 -13.86
CA GLN A 41 -9.98 -4.42 -15.20
C GLN A 41 -8.59 -4.76 -15.76
N SER A 42 -7.52 -4.49 -15.01
CA SER A 42 -6.15 -4.78 -15.45
C SER A 42 -5.87 -6.28 -15.53
N ALA A 43 -4.87 -6.65 -16.32
CA ALA A 43 -4.42 -8.03 -16.47
C ALA A 43 -3.86 -8.58 -15.14
N GLU A 44 -3.17 -7.75 -14.38
CA GLU A 44 -2.56 -8.08 -13.09
C GLU A 44 -3.63 -8.47 -12.07
N VAL A 45 -4.72 -7.70 -11.98
CA VAL A 45 -5.84 -8.01 -11.07
C VAL A 45 -6.61 -9.26 -11.53
N ALA A 46 -6.75 -9.47 -12.83
CA ALA A 46 -7.38 -10.67 -13.36
C ALA A 46 -6.53 -11.92 -13.01
N GLU A 47 -5.21 -11.85 -13.17
CA GLU A 47 -4.30 -12.95 -12.81
C GLU A 47 -4.28 -13.20 -11.30
N TYR A 48 -4.23 -12.15 -10.48
CA TYR A 48 -4.34 -12.25 -9.03
C TYR A 48 -5.64 -12.96 -8.60
N THR A 49 -6.77 -12.57 -9.16
CA THR A 49 -8.08 -13.15 -8.84
C THR A 49 -8.18 -14.62 -9.24
N TYR A 50 -7.61 -14.97 -10.40
CA TYR A 50 -7.52 -16.34 -10.87
C TYR A 50 -6.72 -17.22 -9.90
N TRP A 51 -5.49 -16.80 -9.56
CA TRP A 51 -4.63 -17.58 -8.68
C TRP A 51 -5.14 -17.62 -7.24
N LYS A 52 -5.76 -16.57 -6.75
CA LYS A 52 -6.45 -16.55 -5.45
C LYS A 52 -7.53 -17.63 -5.37
N THR A 53 -8.30 -17.77 -6.42
CA THR A 53 -9.34 -18.82 -6.52
C THR A 53 -8.69 -20.19 -6.62
N ALA A 54 -7.65 -20.36 -7.43
CA ALA A 54 -6.93 -21.61 -7.57
C ALA A 54 -6.34 -22.09 -6.23
N VAL A 55 -5.75 -21.21 -5.44
CA VAL A 55 -5.25 -21.54 -4.09
C VAL A 55 -6.38 -21.98 -3.17
N SER A 56 -7.52 -21.28 -3.19
CA SER A 56 -8.66 -21.60 -2.33
C SER A 56 -9.29 -22.98 -2.63
N GLN A 57 -9.15 -23.45 -3.87
CA GLN A 57 -9.69 -24.75 -4.32
C GLN A 57 -8.67 -25.89 -4.25
N ASN A 58 -7.41 -25.60 -3.95
CA ASN A 58 -6.36 -26.59 -3.93
C ASN A 58 -6.23 -27.25 -2.55
N GLU A 59 -6.49 -28.56 -2.48
CA GLU A 59 -6.44 -29.33 -1.23
C GLU A 59 -5.03 -29.39 -0.63
N GLU A 60 -3.98 -29.49 -1.47
CA GLU A 60 -2.60 -29.50 -1.00
C GLU A 60 -2.22 -28.16 -0.37
N ALA A 61 -2.58 -27.03 -1.01
CA ALA A 61 -2.37 -25.70 -0.46
C ALA A 61 -3.07 -25.54 0.90
N ALA A 62 -4.32 -26.00 1.01
CA ALA A 62 -5.06 -25.97 2.27
C ALA A 62 -4.41 -26.82 3.37
N LEU A 63 -3.88 -27.98 3.03
CA LEU A 63 -3.13 -28.82 3.97
C LEU A 63 -1.86 -28.12 4.45
N ARG A 64 -1.04 -27.61 3.54
CA ARG A 64 0.22 -26.91 3.86
C ARG A 64 -0.02 -25.63 4.65
N GLN A 65 -1.09 -24.92 4.35
CA GLN A 65 -1.49 -23.73 5.10
C GLN A 65 -1.82 -24.07 6.57
N ARG A 66 -2.53 -25.17 6.81
CA ARG A 66 -2.81 -25.65 8.18
C ARG A 66 -1.56 -26.08 8.92
N GLU A 67 -0.62 -26.76 8.25
CA GLU A 67 0.66 -27.14 8.82
C GLU A 67 1.47 -25.90 9.22
N PHE A 68 1.56 -24.93 8.32
CA PHE A 68 2.23 -23.66 8.59
C PHE A 68 1.57 -22.88 9.74
N GLY A 69 0.22 -22.81 9.79
CA GLY A 69 -0.51 -22.19 10.87
C GLY A 69 -0.15 -22.77 12.23
N LYS A 70 -0.15 -24.09 12.37
CA LYS A 70 0.24 -24.78 13.62
C LYS A 70 1.70 -24.49 14.02
N ALA A 71 2.62 -24.50 13.04
CA ALA A 71 4.02 -24.21 13.31
C ALA A 71 4.24 -22.74 13.72
N LYS A 72 3.48 -21.81 13.13
CA LYS A 72 3.49 -20.39 13.48
C LYS A 72 2.95 -20.13 14.89
N GLU A 73 1.86 -20.80 15.28
CA GLU A 73 1.30 -20.73 16.64
C GLU A 73 2.32 -21.23 17.67
N LEU A 74 2.92 -22.39 17.45
CA LEU A 74 3.96 -22.93 18.33
C LEU A 74 5.14 -21.97 18.47
N PHE A 75 5.62 -21.39 17.37
CA PHE A 75 6.70 -20.40 17.42
C PHE A 75 6.27 -19.13 18.17
N ALA A 76 5.05 -18.65 17.97
CA ALA A 76 4.52 -17.49 18.69
C ALA A 76 4.44 -17.73 20.21
N GLU A 77 4.08 -18.93 20.65
CA GLU A 77 4.11 -19.32 22.05
C GLU A 77 5.54 -19.28 22.62
N CYS A 78 6.50 -19.89 21.90
CA CYS A 78 7.91 -19.83 22.32
C CYS A 78 8.45 -18.40 22.35
N GLN A 79 8.00 -17.53 21.44
CA GLN A 79 8.43 -16.14 21.37
C GLN A 79 7.97 -15.31 22.59
N ARG A 80 6.83 -15.63 23.19
CA ARG A 80 6.35 -14.98 24.42
C ARG A 80 7.31 -15.16 25.61
N PHE A 81 8.02 -16.29 25.67
CA PHE A 81 9.00 -16.59 26.69
C PHE A 81 10.41 -16.10 26.34
N GLY A 82 10.57 -15.51 25.15
CA GLY A 82 11.83 -14.94 24.67
C GLY A 82 12.77 -15.97 24.05
N ARG A 83 13.91 -15.47 23.58
CA ARG A 83 14.92 -16.26 22.86
C ARG A 83 15.62 -17.33 23.71
N PHE A 84 15.44 -17.27 25.02
CA PHE A 84 16.04 -18.22 25.96
C PHE A 84 15.17 -19.46 26.18
N HIS A 85 13.98 -19.54 25.57
CA HIS A 85 13.17 -20.73 25.62
C HIS A 85 13.90 -21.87 24.88
N PRO A 86 14.03 -23.05 25.48
CA PRO A 86 14.81 -24.17 24.90
C PRO A 86 14.33 -24.53 23.49
N ASP A 87 13.02 -24.48 23.24
CA ASP A 87 12.41 -24.88 21.98
C ASP A 87 12.30 -23.72 20.97
N TYR A 88 12.79 -22.51 21.31
CA TYR A 88 12.64 -21.33 20.43
C TYR A 88 13.25 -21.55 19.04
N HIS A 89 14.46 -22.06 18.99
CA HIS A 89 15.16 -22.30 17.73
C HIS A 89 14.50 -23.41 16.92
N GLU A 90 14.12 -24.50 17.57
CA GLU A 90 13.43 -25.62 16.94
C GLU A 90 12.06 -25.21 16.36
N ALA A 91 11.27 -24.47 17.14
CA ALA A 91 9.97 -23.94 16.69
C ALA A 91 10.13 -22.99 15.50
N LYS A 92 11.15 -22.12 15.51
CA LYS A 92 11.47 -21.22 14.40
C LYS A 92 11.84 -22.00 13.14
N ASP A 93 12.66 -23.05 13.27
CA ASP A 93 13.09 -23.85 12.12
C ASP A 93 11.93 -24.66 11.55
N LYS A 94 11.07 -25.22 12.41
CA LYS A 94 9.82 -25.88 12.01
C LYS A 94 8.89 -24.94 11.25
N MET A 95 8.73 -23.71 11.73
CA MET A 95 7.90 -22.70 11.06
C MET A 95 8.46 -22.37 9.66
N LYS A 96 9.76 -22.11 9.54
CA LYS A 96 10.40 -21.83 8.25
C LYS A 96 10.33 -23.01 7.28
N ALA A 97 10.49 -24.23 7.79
CA ALA A 97 10.36 -25.45 6.96
C ALA A 97 8.92 -25.64 6.47
N ALA A 98 7.92 -25.31 7.29
CA ALA A 98 6.52 -25.36 6.89
C ALA A 98 6.18 -24.26 5.87
N GLU A 99 6.70 -23.04 6.07
CA GLU A 99 6.58 -21.93 5.12
C GLU A 99 7.14 -22.30 3.75
N LYS A 100 8.36 -22.84 3.72
CA LYS A 100 9.00 -23.27 2.47
C LYS A 100 8.16 -24.32 1.73
N ARG A 101 7.63 -25.32 2.44
CA ARG A 101 6.75 -26.35 1.84
C ARG A 101 5.45 -25.76 1.28
N LEU A 102 4.89 -24.73 1.90
CA LEU A 102 3.74 -24.00 1.38
C LEU A 102 4.11 -23.23 0.11
N ASP A 103 5.28 -22.60 0.10
CA ASP A 103 5.77 -21.82 -1.04
C ASP A 103 6.17 -22.68 -2.25
N GLU A 104 6.45 -23.97 -2.04
CA GLU A 104 6.74 -24.91 -3.10
C GLU A 104 5.49 -25.33 -3.88
N VAL A 105 4.28 -25.12 -3.34
CA VAL A 105 3.02 -25.41 -4.04
C VAL A 105 2.84 -24.44 -5.20
N GLU A 106 2.72 -24.94 -6.43
CA GLU A 106 2.74 -24.11 -7.65
C GLU A 106 1.67 -23.01 -7.64
N CYS A 107 0.42 -23.30 -7.24
CA CYS A 107 -0.63 -22.29 -7.17
C CYS A 107 -0.33 -21.19 -6.14
N VAL A 108 0.31 -21.53 -5.02
CA VAL A 108 0.73 -20.54 -3.99
C VAL A 108 1.86 -19.66 -4.51
N LYS A 109 2.84 -20.27 -5.20
CA LYS A 109 3.92 -19.52 -5.82
C LYS A 109 3.42 -18.54 -6.88
N ARG A 110 2.52 -18.99 -7.76
CA ARG A 110 1.89 -18.13 -8.77
C ARG A 110 1.05 -17.02 -8.15
N PHE A 111 0.30 -17.34 -7.10
CA PHE A 111 -0.48 -16.34 -6.37
C PHE A 111 0.41 -15.24 -5.77
N LYS A 112 1.54 -15.60 -5.15
CA LYS A 112 2.49 -14.62 -4.59
C LYS A 112 3.09 -13.71 -5.66
N LEU A 113 3.40 -14.26 -6.85
CA LEU A 113 3.90 -13.46 -7.97
C LEU A 113 2.83 -12.50 -8.50
N ALA A 114 1.59 -12.96 -8.62
CA ALA A 114 0.48 -12.11 -9.04
C ALA A 114 0.15 -11.03 -7.98
N GLU A 115 0.21 -11.36 -6.69
CA GLU A 115 0.07 -10.40 -5.59
C GLU A 115 1.14 -9.32 -5.67
N GLN A 116 2.40 -9.70 -5.91
CA GLN A 116 3.49 -8.74 -6.07
C GLN A 116 3.29 -7.83 -7.29
N ALA A 117 2.85 -8.36 -8.42
CA ALA A 117 2.58 -7.56 -9.62
C ALA A 117 1.48 -6.50 -9.39
N VAL A 118 0.41 -6.85 -8.66
CA VAL A 118 -0.62 -5.90 -8.26
C VAL A 118 -0.08 -4.85 -7.28
N ASP A 119 0.72 -5.26 -6.30
CA ASP A 119 1.35 -4.34 -5.34
C ASP A 119 2.28 -3.33 -6.05
N GLU A 120 3.09 -3.79 -7.01
CA GLU A 120 3.97 -2.94 -7.82
C GLU A 120 3.17 -1.93 -8.64
N MET A 121 2.13 -2.38 -9.35
CA MET A 121 1.25 -1.49 -10.12
C MET A 121 0.58 -0.43 -9.23
N LEU A 122 0.03 -0.83 -8.09
CA LEU A 122 -0.61 0.10 -7.14
C LEU A 122 0.39 1.11 -6.58
N HIS A 123 1.62 0.66 -6.31
CA HIS A 123 2.70 1.54 -5.85
C HIS A 123 3.07 2.57 -6.93
N GLU A 124 3.24 2.14 -8.18
CA GLU A 124 3.53 3.04 -9.31
C GLU A 124 2.43 4.10 -9.48
N VAL A 125 1.16 3.70 -9.42
CA VAL A 125 0.02 4.64 -9.48
C VAL A 125 0.07 5.63 -8.32
N ALA A 126 0.34 5.16 -7.10
CA ALA A 126 0.46 6.02 -5.93
C ALA A 126 1.63 7.02 -6.05
N VAL A 127 2.76 6.59 -6.59
CA VAL A 127 3.93 7.46 -6.86
C VAL A 127 3.57 8.54 -7.88
N ILE A 128 2.94 8.18 -8.99
CA ILE A 128 2.51 9.15 -10.03
C ILE A 128 1.58 10.20 -9.44
N ILE A 129 0.60 9.79 -8.62
CA ILE A 129 -0.32 10.71 -7.95
C ILE A 129 0.43 11.62 -6.97
N ALA A 130 1.34 11.08 -6.17
CA ALA A 130 2.10 11.86 -5.20
C ALA A 130 3.02 12.90 -5.87
N GLU A 131 3.76 12.49 -6.91
CA GLU A 131 4.64 13.36 -7.68
C GLU A 131 3.89 14.46 -8.43
N SER A 132 2.65 14.19 -8.85
CA SER A 132 1.77 15.19 -9.47
C SER A 132 1.38 16.32 -8.50
N VAL A 133 1.40 16.05 -7.19
CA VAL A 133 1.12 17.04 -6.15
C VAL A 133 2.39 17.75 -5.71
N SER A 134 3.46 17.02 -5.44
CA SER A 134 4.78 17.57 -5.07
C SER A 134 5.85 16.47 -5.07
N ASP A 135 7.01 16.79 -5.61
CA ASP A 135 8.23 15.97 -5.60
C ASP A 135 8.81 15.71 -4.19
N THR A 136 8.31 16.42 -3.19
CA THR A 136 8.70 16.19 -1.79
C THR A 136 7.86 15.12 -1.08
N ILE A 137 6.72 14.74 -1.66
CA ILE A 137 5.83 13.71 -1.11
C ILE A 137 6.43 12.34 -1.43
N LYS A 138 6.74 11.57 -0.39
CA LYS A 138 7.27 10.21 -0.54
C LYS A 138 6.18 9.19 -0.27
N VAL A 139 6.00 8.27 -1.22
CA VAL A 139 5.17 7.08 -1.02
C VAL A 139 6.06 6.01 -0.37
N PRO A 140 5.64 5.38 0.73
CA PRO A 140 6.38 4.29 1.33
C PRO A 140 6.55 3.14 0.32
N SER A 141 7.79 2.65 0.16
CA SER A 141 8.02 1.47 -0.69
C SER A 141 7.40 0.23 -0.06
N ASN A 142 6.74 -0.58 -0.87
CA ASN A 142 6.23 -1.90 -0.48
C ASN A 142 7.34 -2.96 -0.38
N GLU A 143 8.61 -2.56 -0.50
CA GLU A 143 9.69 -3.49 -0.29
C GLU A 143 9.53 -4.11 1.09
N LYS A 144 9.13 -5.36 1.12
CA LYS A 144 9.20 -6.20 2.32
C LYS A 144 10.65 -6.19 2.74
N GLY A 145 11.01 -5.29 3.63
CA GLY A 145 12.36 -5.08 4.09
C GLY A 145 12.93 -6.44 4.42
N SER A 146 13.91 -6.84 3.63
CA SER A 146 14.83 -7.92 3.97
C SER A 146 15.34 -7.59 5.36
N GLY A 147 14.81 -8.31 6.36
CA GLY A 147 14.88 -8.02 7.77
C GLY A 147 16.27 -7.67 8.28
N SER A 148 16.61 -6.40 8.13
CA SER A 148 17.68 -5.78 8.89
C SER A 148 17.03 -5.25 10.16
N GLY A 149 17.28 -5.92 11.26
CA GLY A 149 16.70 -5.66 12.55
C GLY A 149 16.81 -4.21 12.94
N CYS A 150 15.70 -3.51 12.98
CA CYS A 150 15.57 -2.26 13.71
C CYS A 150 15.49 -2.56 15.20
N GLY A 151 16.66 -2.72 15.80
CA GLY A 151 16.91 -2.46 17.19
C GLY A 151 17.01 -0.94 17.41
N GLY A 152 15.86 -0.26 17.36
CA GLY A 152 15.75 1.15 17.64
C GLY A 152 14.74 1.32 18.77
N GLY A 153 15.20 1.20 20.03
CA GLY A 153 14.46 1.59 21.23
C GLY A 153 14.18 3.09 21.20
N GLY A 154 13.10 3.49 20.56
CA GLY A 154 12.49 4.80 20.74
C GLY A 154 11.78 4.83 22.07
N SER A 155 12.46 5.27 23.13
CA SER A 155 11.86 5.62 24.40
C SER A 155 10.86 6.75 24.18
N CYS A 156 9.58 6.41 24.16
CA CYS A 156 8.50 7.37 24.29
C CYS A 156 8.48 7.85 25.73
N SER A 157 9.21 8.92 26.00
CA SER A 157 9.13 9.66 27.27
C SER A 157 7.80 10.40 27.31
N CYS A 158 6.77 9.73 27.80
CA CYS A 158 5.56 10.37 28.25
C CYS A 158 5.88 11.04 29.58
N GLY A 159 6.19 12.33 29.52
CA GLY A 159 6.36 13.15 30.70
C GLY A 159 5.08 13.16 31.52
N SER A 160 5.07 12.51 32.67
CA SER A 160 4.06 12.63 33.70
C SER A 160 4.18 14.02 34.30
N GLY A 161 3.35 14.98 33.83
CA GLY A 161 3.10 16.23 34.51
C GLY A 161 2.34 15.95 35.78
N GLY A 162 3.02 16.06 36.93
CA GLY A 162 2.40 16.00 38.23
C GLY A 162 1.48 17.22 38.44
N CYS A 163 0.26 16.98 38.87
CA CYS A 163 -0.60 17.94 39.48
C CYS A 163 -0.19 18.08 40.95
N GLY A 164 0.25 19.30 41.31
CA GLY A 164 0.25 19.76 42.70
C GLY A 164 -1.05 20.54 42.98
#